data_1926ccc71e556a2658397e700c62c17f
#
_entry.id   1926ccc71e556a2658397e700c62c17f
#
_cell.length_a   1.000
_cell.length_b   1.000
_cell.length_c   1.000
_cell.angle_alpha   90.00
_cell.angle_beta   90.00
_cell.angle_gamma   90.00
#
_symmetry.space_group_name_H-M   'P 1'
#
loop_
_entity.id
_entity.type
_entity.pdbx_description
1 polymer ?
#
loop_
_entity_poly.entity_id
_entity_poly.type
_entity_poly.pdbx_seq_one_letter_code
_entity_poly.pdbx_strand_id
1 'polypeptide(L)'
;VDLAKQHIDIGLYTNQREEQLAFWQVEIGLEFDHVGKLGGGVHQLRHHMNGSILKINHARDPLPDLAPSGYRRLLIAKPDLTEVQSLSDPDGNAVDLVPMGHKGVLGIGIEIAVSDLAAAKAYWVYALQFQAGDNDTVIAGDTVLFLKQDDSVKPTPDDKNAPGYRYTTVQIHKCDAEHAGILARGGREGAAPRTIGSTTRYSFVRDPDGNWLEVSQRAQLTGTLEQ
;
A
#
# COMPACT_ATOMS: atom_id res chain seq x y z
N VAL A 1 -9.22 3.90 12.56
CA VAL A 1 -10.01 3.85 11.31
C VAL A 1 -10.91 2.63 11.30
N ASP A 2 -12.11 2.80 10.76
CA ASP A 2 -13.11 1.74 10.65
C ASP A 2 -12.97 1.01 9.31
N LEU A 3 -12.28 -0.15 9.34
CA LEU A 3 -11.94 -0.92 8.16
C LEU A 3 -13.15 -1.70 7.61
N ALA A 4 -13.55 -1.43 6.37
CA ALA A 4 -14.51 -2.23 5.62
C ALA A 4 -13.89 -3.53 5.07
N LYS A 5 -12.58 -3.60 5.01
CA LYS A 5 -11.78 -4.76 4.60
C LYS A 5 -10.53 -4.85 5.46
N GLN A 6 -10.26 -6.01 6.03
CA GLN A 6 -9.12 -6.20 6.94
C GLN A 6 -7.76 -6.25 6.24
N HIS A 7 -7.74 -6.37 4.92
CA HIS A 7 -6.53 -6.49 4.12
C HIS A 7 -6.09 -5.13 3.57
N ILE A 8 -4.84 -4.74 3.79
CA ILE A 8 -4.23 -3.54 3.21
C ILE A 8 -3.79 -3.84 1.77
N ASP A 9 -4.12 -2.94 0.83
CA ASP A 9 -3.64 -3.05 -0.55
C ASP A 9 -2.35 -2.24 -0.71
N ILE A 10 -1.52 -2.59 -1.71
CA ILE A 10 -0.31 -1.84 -2.05
C ILE A 10 -0.28 -1.49 -3.53
N GLY A 11 0.22 -0.29 -3.86
CA GLY A 11 0.34 0.20 -5.22
C GLY A 11 1.79 0.51 -5.59
N LEU A 12 2.19 0.03 -6.75
CA LEU A 12 3.44 0.40 -7.42
C LEU A 12 3.16 1.10 -8.75
N TYR A 13 4.12 1.87 -9.23
CA TYR A 13 4.12 2.45 -10.58
C TYR A 13 5.27 1.89 -11.39
N THR A 14 5.03 1.71 -12.71
CA THR A 14 6.00 1.14 -13.64
C THR A 14 5.77 1.62 -15.07
N ASN A 15 6.83 1.62 -15.87
CA ASN A 15 6.74 1.69 -17.35
C ASN A 15 6.89 0.29 -18.00
N GLN A 16 7.19 -0.76 -17.22
CA GLN A 16 7.52 -2.12 -17.69
C GLN A 16 6.30 -3.06 -17.55
N ARG A 17 5.26 -2.84 -18.35
CA ARG A 17 3.98 -3.56 -18.19
C ARG A 17 4.12 -5.07 -18.35
N GLU A 18 4.73 -5.52 -19.45
CA GLU A 18 4.76 -6.93 -19.79
C GLU A 18 5.69 -7.71 -18.85
N GLU A 19 6.82 -7.14 -18.49
CA GLU A 19 7.77 -7.71 -17.53
C GLU A 19 7.14 -7.82 -16.14
N GLN A 20 6.43 -6.82 -15.70
CA GLN A 20 5.71 -6.84 -14.40
C GLN A 20 4.61 -7.91 -14.42
N LEU A 21 3.84 -8.03 -15.50
CA LEU A 21 2.82 -9.08 -15.61
C LEU A 21 3.44 -10.48 -15.59
N ALA A 22 4.57 -10.69 -16.31
CA ALA A 22 5.29 -11.95 -16.28
C ALA A 22 5.77 -12.30 -14.87
N PHE A 23 6.35 -11.34 -14.16
CA PHE A 23 6.80 -11.54 -12.78
C PHE A 23 5.62 -11.87 -11.84
N TRP A 24 4.64 -10.99 -11.76
CA TRP A 24 3.58 -11.12 -10.75
C TRP A 24 2.58 -12.26 -11.04
N GLN A 25 2.24 -12.49 -12.31
CA GLN A 25 1.28 -13.55 -12.69
C GLN A 25 1.92 -14.92 -12.82
N VAL A 26 3.12 -15.00 -13.39
CA VAL A 26 3.74 -16.30 -13.72
C VAL A 26 4.72 -16.71 -12.61
N GLU A 27 5.66 -15.86 -12.22
CA GLU A 27 6.69 -16.21 -11.24
C GLU A 27 6.13 -16.24 -9.81
N ILE A 28 5.38 -15.19 -9.42
CA ILE A 28 4.76 -15.11 -8.08
C ILE A 28 3.43 -15.87 -8.03
N GLY A 29 2.73 -15.98 -9.17
CA GLY A 29 1.46 -16.70 -9.29
C GLY A 29 0.26 -15.94 -8.73
N LEU A 30 0.21 -14.60 -8.89
CA LEU A 30 -0.95 -13.81 -8.49
C LEU A 30 -2.05 -13.88 -9.56
N GLU A 31 -3.28 -14.09 -9.09
CA GLU A 31 -4.45 -14.09 -9.96
C GLU A 31 -4.81 -12.64 -10.38
N PHE A 32 -5.01 -12.45 -11.69
CA PHE A 32 -5.45 -11.17 -12.24
C PHE A 32 -6.93 -10.92 -11.92
N ASP A 33 -7.25 -9.71 -11.44
CA ASP A 33 -8.62 -9.28 -11.14
C ASP A 33 -9.18 -8.48 -12.34
N HIS A 34 -8.75 -7.23 -12.52
CA HIS A 34 -9.21 -6.38 -13.64
C HIS A 34 -8.27 -5.20 -13.91
N VAL A 35 -8.54 -4.47 -14.99
CA VAL A 35 -7.86 -3.21 -15.31
C VAL A 35 -8.76 -2.03 -14.97
N GLY A 36 -8.24 -1.12 -14.14
CA GLY A 36 -8.80 0.21 -13.91
C GLY A 36 -8.12 1.27 -14.79
N LYS A 37 -8.89 2.21 -15.34
CA LYS A 37 -8.34 3.37 -16.04
C LYS A 37 -8.30 4.56 -15.10
N LEU A 38 -7.10 5.05 -14.75
CA LEU A 38 -6.91 6.16 -13.81
C LEU A 38 -6.86 7.54 -14.49
N GLY A 39 -6.89 7.60 -15.81
CA GLY A 39 -6.65 8.81 -16.60
C GLY A 39 -5.15 9.07 -16.81
N GLY A 40 -4.81 10.12 -17.58
CA GLY A 40 -3.41 10.50 -17.83
C GLY A 40 -2.52 9.41 -18.44
N GLY A 41 -3.10 8.43 -19.14
CA GLY A 41 -2.34 7.31 -19.71
C GLY A 41 -1.93 6.23 -18.70
N VAL A 42 -2.51 6.24 -17.49
CA VAL A 42 -2.22 5.24 -16.45
C VAL A 42 -3.31 4.18 -16.42
N HIS A 43 -2.92 2.92 -16.54
CA HIS A 43 -3.77 1.75 -16.35
C HIS A 43 -3.36 1.02 -15.06
N GLN A 44 -4.30 0.79 -14.17
CA GLN A 44 -4.10 0.03 -12.94
C GLN A 44 -4.48 -1.43 -13.18
N LEU A 45 -3.47 -2.30 -13.21
CA LEU A 45 -3.62 -3.75 -13.32
C LEU A 45 -3.70 -4.31 -11.89
N ARG A 46 -4.84 -4.87 -11.54
CA ARG A 46 -5.13 -5.33 -10.16
C ARG A 46 -4.96 -6.85 -10.08
N HIS A 47 -4.35 -7.31 -8.99
CA HIS A 47 -4.10 -8.73 -8.75
C HIS A 47 -4.47 -9.10 -7.33
N HIS A 48 -5.13 -10.24 -7.17
CA HIS A 48 -5.43 -10.83 -5.85
C HIS A 48 -4.14 -11.31 -5.18
N MET A 49 -3.98 -10.96 -3.90
CA MET A 49 -2.78 -11.26 -3.12
C MET A 49 -3.15 -11.55 -1.67
N ASN A 50 -3.54 -12.80 -1.37
CA ASN A 50 -3.94 -13.24 -0.03
C ASN A 50 -4.99 -12.31 0.64
N GLY A 51 -6.05 -11.96 -0.10
CA GLY A 51 -7.07 -11.03 0.37
C GLY A 51 -6.75 -9.55 0.11
N SER A 52 -5.49 -9.17 0.06
CA SER A 52 -5.02 -7.85 -0.40
C SER A 52 -5.10 -7.74 -1.93
N ILE A 53 -4.94 -6.52 -2.43
CA ILE A 53 -4.78 -6.25 -3.87
C ILE A 53 -3.41 -5.61 -4.10
N LEU A 54 -2.64 -6.20 -5.01
CA LEU A 54 -1.52 -5.53 -5.64
C LEU A 54 -2.04 -4.69 -6.80
N LYS A 55 -1.75 -3.39 -6.78
CA LYS A 55 -2.14 -2.42 -7.80
C LYS A 55 -0.91 -2.04 -8.62
N ILE A 56 -0.74 -2.62 -9.81
CA ILE A 56 0.35 -2.27 -10.74
C ILE A 56 -0.15 -1.12 -11.63
N ASN A 57 0.31 0.09 -11.37
CA ASN A 57 -0.06 1.28 -12.14
C ASN A 57 0.94 1.44 -13.29
N HIS A 58 0.59 0.92 -14.46
CA HIS A 58 1.38 1.08 -15.67
C HIS A 58 1.13 2.46 -16.28
N ALA A 59 2.17 3.27 -16.35
CA ALA A 59 2.15 4.56 -17.04
C ALA A 59 2.66 4.40 -18.48
N ARG A 60 1.90 4.94 -19.45
CA ARG A 60 2.30 4.98 -20.86
C ARG A 60 3.52 5.90 -21.07
N ASP A 61 3.46 7.08 -20.45
CA ASP A 61 4.51 8.09 -20.57
C ASP A 61 5.62 7.80 -19.54
N PRO A 62 6.89 8.16 -19.80
CA PRO A 62 7.98 7.91 -18.90
C PRO A 62 7.70 8.48 -17.49
N LEU A 63 7.89 7.66 -16.48
CA LEU A 63 7.79 8.08 -15.08
C LEU A 63 9.03 8.90 -14.69
N PRO A 64 8.88 9.92 -13.84
CA PRO A 64 10.02 10.72 -13.37
C PRO A 64 10.94 9.90 -12.47
N ASP A 65 12.24 10.19 -12.53
CA ASP A 65 13.24 9.65 -11.61
C ASP A 65 13.16 10.43 -10.28
N LEU A 66 12.39 9.89 -9.34
CA LEU A 66 12.20 10.47 -8.01
C LEU A 66 12.68 9.49 -6.92
N ALA A 67 13.05 10.05 -5.78
CA ALA A 67 13.41 9.25 -4.61
C ALA A 67 12.35 8.18 -4.31
N PRO A 68 12.74 6.96 -3.91
CA PRO A 68 11.81 5.92 -3.55
C PRO A 68 11.00 6.33 -2.31
N SER A 69 9.79 5.79 -2.17
CA SER A 69 9.00 5.93 -0.94
C SER A 69 9.63 5.14 0.22
N GLY A 70 9.09 5.25 1.42
CA GLY A 70 9.48 4.39 2.53
C GLY A 70 9.06 2.92 2.37
N TYR A 71 8.11 2.59 1.50
CA TYR A 71 7.70 1.21 1.24
C TYR A 71 8.81 0.46 0.50
N ARG A 72 9.54 -0.43 1.19
CA ARG A 72 10.79 -1.02 0.69
C ARG A 72 10.66 -2.47 0.26
N ARG A 73 9.82 -3.23 0.94
CA ARG A 73 9.70 -4.67 0.72
C ARG A 73 8.28 -5.14 0.95
N LEU A 74 7.82 -6.02 0.09
CA LEU A 74 6.55 -6.73 0.23
C LEU A 74 6.85 -8.18 0.62
N LEU A 75 6.24 -8.65 1.71
CA LEU A 75 6.27 -10.04 2.13
C LEU A 75 4.93 -10.67 1.77
N ILE A 76 4.96 -11.85 1.13
CA ILE A 76 3.76 -12.58 0.71
C ILE A 76 3.81 -13.98 1.30
N ALA A 77 2.86 -14.32 2.19
CA ALA A 77 2.78 -15.65 2.76
C ALA A 77 2.37 -16.68 1.70
N LYS A 78 3.09 -17.79 1.69
CA LYS A 78 2.83 -18.95 0.82
C LYS A 78 2.74 -20.21 1.68
N PRO A 79 1.64 -20.99 1.60
CA PRO A 79 1.41 -22.14 2.48
C PRO A 79 2.42 -23.28 2.27
N ASP A 80 2.94 -23.40 1.06
CA ASP A 80 3.82 -24.52 0.68
C ASP A 80 5.31 -24.23 0.89
N LEU A 81 5.67 -23.02 1.37
CA LEU A 81 7.06 -22.66 1.64
C LEU A 81 7.49 -23.04 3.05
N THR A 82 8.72 -23.53 3.17
CA THR A 82 9.39 -23.79 4.44
C THR A 82 10.50 -22.77 4.75
N GLU A 83 10.96 -22.05 3.73
CA GLU A 83 12.03 -21.05 3.82
C GLU A 83 11.65 -19.78 3.06
N VAL A 84 12.26 -18.66 3.43
CA VAL A 84 12.08 -17.38 2.75
C VAL A 84 12.76 -17.40 1.40
N GLN A 85 12.06 -16.97 0.36
CA GLN A 85 12.59 -16.74 -0.98
C GLN A 85 12.58 -15.25 -1.28
N SER A 86 13.75 -14.64 -1.40
CA SER A 86 13.90 -13.22 -1.71
C SER A 86 14.06 -13.02 -3.21
N LEU A 87 13.21 -12.19 -3.76
CA LEU A 87 13.10 -11.87 -5.19
C LEU A 87 13.11 -10.34 -5.38
N SER A 88 13.22 -9.93 -6.63
CA SER A 88 13.02 -8.53 -7.03
C SER A 88 12.17 -8.49 -8.29
N ASP A 89 11.22 -7.59 -8.33
CA ASP A 89 10.44 -7.35 -9.53
C ASP A 89 11.30 -6.67 -10.63
N PRO A 90 10.82 -6.51 -11.87
CA PRO A 90 11.58 -5.90 -12.96
C PRO A 90 12.08 -4.47 -12.70
N ASP A 91 11.43 -3.70 -11.82
CA ASP A 91 11.87 -2.37 -11.42
C ASP A 91 12.82 -2.40 -10.19
N GLY A 92 13.18 -3.60 -9.69
CA GLY A 92 14.07 -3.78 -8.55
C GLY A 92 13.39 -3.68 -7.19
N ASN A 93 12.05 -3.70 -7.13
CA ASN A 93 11.32 -3.71 -5.86
C ASN A 93 11.48 -5.05 -5.14
N ALA A 94 11.87 -5.02 -3.87
CA ALA A 94 12.09 -6.24 -3.10
C ALA A 94 10.77 -6.95 -2.75
N VAL A 95 10.76 -8.27 -2.96
CA VAL A 95 9.63 -9.16 -2.66
C VAL A 95 10.16 -10.40 -1.95
N ASP A 96 9.64 -10.71 -0.78
CA ASP A 96 9.92 -11.96 -0.09
C ASP A 96 8.67 -12.85 -0.10
N LEU A 97 8.80 -14.05 -0.67
CA LEU A 97 7.82 -15.11 -0.43
C LEU A 97 8.21 -15.78 0.87
N VAL A 98 7.28 -15.85 1.82
CA VAL A 98 7.57 -16.30 3.19
C VAL A 98 6.67 -17.47 3.58
N PRO A 99 7.15 -18.40 4.44
CA PRO A 99 6.29 -19.40 5.05
C PRO A 99 5.11 -18.77 5.78
N MET A 100 3.97 -19.44 5.78
CA MET A 100 2.78 -19.02 6.53
C MET A 100 3.13 -18.80 8.02
N GLY A 101 2.83 -17.62 8.55
CA GLY A 101 3.14 -17.23 9.94
C GLY A 101 4.57 -16.70 10.17
N HIS A 102 5.40 -16.61 9.14
CA HIS A 102 6.74 -16.02 9.27
C HIS A 102 6.63 -14.59 9.81
N LYS A 103 7.25 -14.32 10.97
CA LYS A 103 7.14 -13.02 11.67
C LYS A 103 5.70 -12.49 11.84
N GLY A 104 4.74 -13.40 11.98
CA GLY A 104 3.31 -13.05 12.10
C GLY A 104 2.58 -12.83 10.79
N VAL A 105 3.23 -12.92 9.63
CA VAL A 105 2.62 -12.70 8.31
C VAL A 105 1.78 -13.91 7.92
N LEU A 106 0.46 -13.75 7.90
CA LEU A 106 -0.50 -14.76 7.43
C LEU A 106 -1.01 -14.47 6.01
N GLY A 107 -1.11 -13.20 5.64
CA GLY A 107 -1.47 -12.72 4.30
C GLY A 107 -0.28 -12.03 3.65
N ILE A 108 -0.13 -10.74 3.96
CA ILE A 108 1.02 -9.96 3.51
C ILE A 108 1.69 -9.20 4.68
N GLY A 109 2.94 -8.83 4.48
CA GLY A 109 3.67 -7.88 5.31
C GLY A 109 4.29 -6.79 4.44
N ILE A 110 4.48 -5.60 4.98
CA ILE A 110 5.11 -4.48 4.28
C ILE A 110 6.21 -3.90 5.15
N GLU A 111 7.44 -3.87 4.66
CA GLU A 111 8.54 -3.19 5.33
C GLU A 111 8.55 -1.71 4.93
N ILE A 112 8.59 -0.85 5.92
CA ILE A 112 8.56 0.61 5.77
C ILE A 112 9.82 1.19 6.43
N ALA A 113 10.71 1.74 5.61
CA ALA A 113 11.85 2.52 6.10
C ALA A 113 11.35 3.88 6.60
N VAL A 114 11.73 4.27 7.80
CA VAL A 114 11.28 5.49 8.47
C VAL A 114 12.46 6.28 9.04
N SER A 115 12.42 7.61 8.93
CA SER A 115 13.46 8.49 9.46
C SER A 115 13.38 8.63 10.99
N ASP A 116 12.17 8.54 11.55
CA ASP A 116 11.88 8.61 12.98
C ASP A 116 10.85 7.52 13.36
N LEU A 117 11.33 6.50 14.06
CA LEU A 117 10.51 5.37 14.47
C LEU A 117 9.39 5.76 15.44
N ALA A 118 9.65 6.71 16.34
CA ALA A 118 8.64 7.16 17.29
C ALA A 118 7.50 7.93 16.59
N ALA A 119 7.86 8.82 15.66
CA ALA A 119 6.89 9.54 14.84
C ALA A 119 6.09 8.59 13.94
N ALA A 120 6.74 7.62 13.32
CA ALA A 120 6.08 6.61 12.50
C ALA A 120 5.09 5.75 13.32
N LYS A 121 5.51 5.28 14.51
CA LYS A 121 4.60 4.56 15.42
C LYS A 121 3.41 5.43 15.84
N ALA A 122 3.64 6.68 16.19
CA ALA A 122 2.56 7.61 16.56
C ALA A 122 1.56 7.77 15.41
N TYR A 123 2.03 7.86 14.16
CA TYR A 123 1.17 7.93 12.99
C TYR A 123 0.32 6.67 12.82
N TRP A 124 0.96 5.50 12.73
CA TRP A 124 0.25 4.26 12.45
C TRP A 124 -0.66 3.81 13.62
N VAL A 125 -0.22 3.97 14.87
CA VAL A 125 -0.97 3.51 16.05
C VAL A 125 -1.97 4.54 16.54
N TYR A 126 -1.61 5.83 16.57
CA TYR A 126 -2.50 6.86 17.10
C TYR A 126 -3.34 7.53 16.00
N ALA A 127 -2.74 8.03 14.91
CA ALA A 127 -3.50 8.73 13.88
C ALA A 127 -4.39 7.77 13.07
N LEU A 128 -3.87 6.59 12.69
CA LEU A 128 -4.62 5.56 11.97
C LEU A 128 -5.35 4.57 12.89
N GLN A 129 -5.05 4.58 14.20
CA GLN A 129 -5.68 3.70 15.20
C GLN A 129 -5.49 2.20 14.91
N PHE A 130 -4.33 1.83 14.35
CA PHE A 130 -3.95 0.43 14.19
C PHE A 130 -3.31 -0.11 15.47
N GLN A 131 -3.26 -1.43 15.59
CA GLN A 131 -2.73 -2.09 16.77
C GLN A 131 -1.19 -2.08 16.76
N ALA A 132 -0.56 -1.65 17.84
CA ALA A 132 0.87 -1.84 18.03
C ALA A 132 1.17 -3.34 18.19
N GLY A 133 2.16 -3.82 17.43
CA GLY A 133 2.73 -5.15 17.57
C GLY A 133 4.09 -5.12 18.27
N ASP A 134 4.74 -6.29 18.37
CA ASP A 134 6.07 -6.43 18.92
C ASP A 134 7.17 -6.02 17.92
N ASN A 135 8.38 -5.71 18.43
CA ASN A 135 9.57 -5.47 17.60
C ASN A 135 9.37 -4.46 16.46
N ASP A 136 8.79 -3.29 16.78
CA ASP A 136 8.56 -2.20 15.84
C ASP A 136 7.60 -2.56 14.69
N THR A 137 6.65 -3.44 14.96
CA THR A 137 5.58 -3.76 14.03
C THR A 137 4.27 -3.04 14.38
N VAL A 138 3.42 -2.90 13.37
CA VAL A 138 2.03 -2.45 13.51
C VAL A 138 1.14 -3.43 12.76
N ILE A 139 0.02 -3.77 13.36
CA ILE A 139 -0.99 -4.67 12.77
C ILE A 139 -2.12 -3.81 12.21
N ALA A 140 -2.18 -3.73 10.90
CA ALA A 140 -3.19 -2.98 10.17
C ALA A 140 -4.21 -3.97 9.57
N GLY A 141 -5.30 -4.21 10.30
CA GLY A 141 -6.19 -5.34 10.00
C GLY A 141 -5.47 -6.67 10.18
N ASP A 142 -5.20 -7.39 9.10
CA ASP A 142 -4.40 -8.62 9.10
C ASP A 142 -3.02 -8.46 8.44
N THR A 143 -2.69 -7.25 8.02
CA THR A 143 -1.40 -6.93 7.41
C THR A 143 -0.39 -6.52 8.48
N VAL A 144 0.83 -7.08 8.42
CA VAL A 144 1.93 -6.71 9.30
C VAL A 144 2.78 -5.62 8.66
N LEU A 145 2.88 -4.47 9.30
CA LEU A 145 3.77 -3.38 8.91
C LEU A 145 5.04 -3.46 9.76
N PHE A 146 6.21 -3.59 9.13
CA PHE A 146 7.52 -3.62 9.78
C PHE A 146 8.16 -2.23 9.66
N LEU A 147 8.19 -1.47 10.74
CA LEU A 147 8.83 -0.16 10.75
C LEU A 147 10.34 -0.33 10.98
N LYS A 148 11.16 0.21 10.07
CA LYS A 148 12.61 0.09 10.12
C LYS A 148 13.24 1.48 10.15
N GLN A 149 13.90 1.81 11.27
CA GLN A 149 14.69 3.05 11.35
C GLN A 149 15.78 3.02 10.27
N ASP A 150 15.83 4.09 9.48
CA ASP A 150 16.84 4.30 8.45
C ASP A 150 17.11 5.79 8.32
N ASP A 151 18.25 6.23 8.81
CA ASP A 151 18.66 7.65 8.83
C ASP A 151 18.93 8.22 7.42
N SER A 152 18.99 7.34 6.41
CA SER A 152 19.13 7.75 5.00
C SER A 152 17.81 8.06 4.30
N VAL A 153 16.66 7.82 4.96
CA VAL A 153 15.34 8.10 4.40
C VAL A 153 15.21 9.58 4.08
N LYS A 154 14.86 9.89 2.85
CA LYS A 154 14.50 11.23 2.40
C LYS A 154 12.97 11.36 2.35
N PRO A 155 12.44 12.56 2.58
CA PRO A 155 11.00 12.80 2.43
C PRO A 155 10.50 12.31 1.07
N THR A 156 9.42 11.52 1.09
CA THR A 156 8.79 11.04 -0.14
C THR A 156 8.25 12.23 -0.93
N PRO A 157 8.54 12.32 -2.23
CA PRO A 157 8.09 13.42 -3.07
C PRO A 157 6.56 13.60 -3.06
N ASP A 158 6.12 14.82 -3.36
CA ASP A 158 4.69 15.14 -3.49
C ASP A 158 4.03 14.48 -4.71
N ASP A 159 4.83 14.12 -5.71
CA ASP A 159 4.34 13.27 -6.82
C ASP A 159 4.53 11.77 -6.47
N LYS A 160 3.41 11.05 -6.38
CA LYS A 160 3.42 9.60 -6.17
C LYS A 160 3.68 8.81 -7.45
N ASN A 161 3.60 9.45 -8.64
CA ASN A 161 3.69 8.77 -9.93
C ASN A 161 5.17 8.60 -10.35
N ALA A 162 5.91 7.78 -9.63
CA ALA A 162 7.30 7.44 -9.94
C ALA A 162 7.51 5.92 -9.73
N PRO A 163 8.55 5.30 -10.34
CA PRO A 163 8.74 3.85 -10.25
C PRO A 163 8.80 3.32 -8.82
N GLY A 164 8.36 2.09 -8.62
CA GLY A 164 8.40 1.36 -7.36
C GLY A 164 7.12 1.42 -6.53
N TYR A 165 7.17 0.88 -5.30
CA TYR A 165 6.05 0.97 -4.36
C TYR A 165 5.83 2.42 -3.97
N ARG A 166 4.59 2.92 -4.07
CA ARG A 166 4.30 4.34 -3.86
C ARG A 166 3.23 4.63 -2.84
N TYR A 167 2.29 3.73 -2.63
CA TYR A 167 1.22 3.93 -1.68
C TYR A 167 0.65 2.62 -1.18
N THR A 168 0.09 2.66 0.00
CA THR A 168 -0.79 1.62 0.53
C THR A 168 -2.24 2.10 0.50
N THR A 169 -3.20 1.20 0.60
CA THR A 169 -4.62 1.55 0.62
C THR A 169 -5.33 0.84 1.75
N VAL A 170 -6.08 1.60 2.53
CA VAL A 170 -7.06 1.08 3.49
C VAL A 170 -8.46 1.20 2.89
N GLN A 171 -9.23 0.13 2.95
CA GLN A 171 -10.65 0.15 2.59
C GLN A 171 -11.47 0.41 3.85
N ILE A 172 -12.25 1.50 3.84
CA ILE A 172 -12.97 2.00 5.01
C ILE A 172 -14.46 2.21 4.71
N HIS A 173 -15.26 2.38 5.77
CA HIS A 173 -16.69 2.57 5.61
C HIS A 173 -17.11 3.99 5.20
N LYS A 174 -16.41 5.02 5.71
CA LYS A 174 -16.75 6.45 5.46
C LYS A 174 -15.51 7.28 5.18
N CYS A 175 -15.27 7.60 3.91
CA CYS A 175 -14.03 8.26 3.46
C CYS A 175 -13.82 9.63 4.12
N ASP A 176 -14.83 10.50 4.13
CA ASP A 176 -14.67 11.86 4.66
C ASP A 176 -14.43 11.87 6.16
N ALA A 177 -15.18 11.05 6.90
CA ALA A 177 -15.06 10.97 8.35
C ALA A 177 -13.69 10.42 8.76
N GLU A 178 -13.21 9.36 8.09
CA GLU A 178 -11.89 8.78 8.37
C GLU A 178 -10.76 9.73 7.99
N HIS A 179 -10.85 10.38 6.82
CA HIS A 179 -9.88 11.39 6.40
C HIS A 179 -9.78 12.52 7.44
N ALA A 180 -10.90 13.14 7.80
CA ALA A 180 -10.93 14.20 8.80
C ALA A 180 -10.41 13.73 10.18
N GLY A 181 -10.79 12.52 10.59
CA GLY A 181 -10.31 11.92 11.84
C GLY A 181 -8.81 11.69 11.85
N ILE A 182 -8.22 11.19 10.78
CA ILE A 182 -6.77 11.00 10.64
C ILE A 182 -6.04 12.36 10.75
N LEU A 183 -6.53 13.39 10.05
CA LEU A 183 -5.94 14.74 10.12
C LEU A 183 -6.03 15.32 11.54
N ALA A 184 -7.18 15.17 12.20
CA ALA A 184 -7.37 15.64 13.59
C ALA A 184 -6.44 14.96 14.59
N ARG A 185 -5.99 13.74 14.30
CA ARG A 185 -5.03 12.98 15.12
C ARG A 185 -3.56 13.15 14.68
N GLY A 186 -3.26 14.13 13.83
CA GLY A 186 -1.90 14.51 13.45
C GLY A 186 -1.40 13.92 12.12
N GLY A 187 -2.24 13.24 11.35
CA GLY A 187 -1.94 12.89 9.97
C GLY A 187 -1.85 14.15 9.08
N ARG A 188 -1.15 14.04 7.94
CA ARG A 188 -1.05 15.13 6.97
C ARG A 188 -1.92 14.83 5.76
N GLU A 189 -2.57 15.87 5.21
CA GLU A 189 -3.31 15.74 3.95
C GLU A 189 -2.34 15.49 2.78
N GLY A 190 -2.65 14.48 1.98
CA GLY A 190 -2.04 14.27 0.68
C GLY A 190 -2.96 14.76 -0.45
N ALA A 191 -4.23 14.41 -0.39
CA ALA A 191 -5.27 14.91 -1.29
C ALA A 191 -6.65 14.77 -0.62
N ALA A 192 -7.46 15.81 -0.72
CA ALA A 192 -8.82 15.84 -0.18
C ALA A 192 -9.73 14.76 -0.78
N PRO A 193 -10.80 14.35 -0.08
CA PRO A 193 -11.75 13.35 -0.57
C PRO A 193 -12.40 13.74 -1.89
N ARG A 194 -12.43 12.78 -2.82
CA ARG A 194 -13.08 12.92 -4.14
C ARG A 194 -13.73 11.63 -4.57
N THR A 195 -14.74 11.74 -5.42
CA THR A 195 -15.51 10.59 -5.92
C THR A 195 -15.18 10.31 -7.38
N ILE A 196 -15.04 9.03 -7.73
CA ILE A 196 -14.91 8.55 -9.10
C ILE A 196 -16.18 7.77 -9.45
N GLY A 197 -17.00 8.34 -10.33
CA GLY A 197 -18.27 7.74 -10.75
C GLY A 197 -19.15 7.42 -9.54
N SER A 198 -19.82 6.28 -9.59
CA SER A 198 -20.64 5.75 -8.48
C SER A 198 -19.93 4.64 -7.70
N THR A 199 -18.65 4.43 -7.92
CA THR A 199 -17.94 3.22 -7.45
C THR A 199 -17.01 3.46 -6.27
N THR A 200 -16.36 4.62 -6.21
CA THR A 200 -15.29 4.85 -5.23
C THR A 200 -15.26 6.31 -4.79
N ARG A 201 -15.20 6.53 -3.47
CA ARG A 201 -14.81 7.79 -2.87
C ARG A 201 -13.50 7.58 -2.14
N TYR A 202 -12.49 8.42 -2.37
CA TYR A 202 -11.16 8.24 -1.84
C TYR A 202 -10.43 9.54 -1.59
N SER A 203 -9.48 9.49 -0.70
CA SER A 203 -8.56 10.57 -0.38
C SER A 203 -7.16 10.01 -0.18
N PHE A 204 -6.19 10.88 0.01
CA PHE A 204 -4.86 10.50 0.43
C PHE A 204 -4.47 11.24 1.70
N VAL A 205 -3.81 10.52 2.60
CA VAL A 205 -3.08 11.08 3.74
C VAL A 205 -1.62 10.67 3.64
N ARG A 206 -0.75 11.35 4.39
CA ARG A 206 0.68 11.10 4.35
C ARG A 206 1.21 10.86 5.75
N ASP A 207 2.16 9.94 5.87
CA ASP A 207 2.90 9.71 7.10
C ASP A 207 3.95 10.82 7.36
N PRO A 208 4.70 10.78 8.48
CA PRO A 208 5.73 11.78 8.79
C PRO A 208 6.82 11.91 7.72
N ASP A 209 7.21 10.82 7.06
CA ASP A 209 8.19 10.80 5.96
C ASP A 209 7.57 11.13 4.60
N GLY A 210 6.28 11.42 4.56
CA GLY A 210 5.56 11.80 3.35
C GLY A 210 5.09 10.62 2.51
N ASN A 211 5.14 9.39 3.00
CA ASN A 211 4.60 8.24 2.28
C ASN A 211 3.09 8.35 2.12
N TRP A 212 2.59 7.95 0.96
CA TRP A 212 1.20 8.07 0.61
C TRP A 212 0.38 6.89 1.12
N LEU A 213 -0.77 7.18 1.72
CA LEU A 213 -1.81 6.20 2.09
C LEU A 213 -3.14 6.63 1.49
N GLU A 214 -3.72 5.77 0.66
CA GLU A 214 -5.06 5.95 0.11
C GLU A 214 -6.10 5.50 1.13
N VAL A 215 -7.01 6.39 1.49
CA VAL A 215 -8.20 6.12 2.31
C VAL A 215 -9.37 5.96 1.35
N SER A 216 -9.86 4.74 1.16
CA SER A 216 -10.75 4.38 0.06
C SER A 216 -12.06 3.78 0.57
N GLN A 217 -13.18 4.34 0.14
CA GLN A 217 -14.51 3.79 0.32
C GLN A 217 -15.02 3.27 -1.03
N ARG A 218 -15.32 1.98 -1.12
CA ARG A 218 -15.86 1.37 -2.33
C ARG A 218 -17.31 0.96 -2.13
N ALA A 219 -18.20 1.40 -3.03
CA ALA A 219 -19.63 1.04 -3.01
C ALA A 219 -19.85 -0.48 -2.97
N GLN A 220 -18.99 -1.25 -3.63
CA GLN A 220 -19.02 -2.72 -3.60
C GLN A 220 -18.86 -3.31 -2.18
N LEU A 221 -18.10 -2.63 -1.31
CA LEU A 221 -17.85 -3.07 0.07
C LEU A 221 -18.85 -2.46 1.06
N THR A 222 -19.27 -1.22 0.83
CA THR A 222 -20.06 -0.45 1.79
C THR A 222 -21.53 -0.25 1.38
N GLY A 223 -21.92 -0.66 0.17
CA GLY A 223 -23.27 -0.50 -0.39
C GLY A 223 -23.55 0.90 -0.92
N THR A 224 -22.98 1.95 -0.31
CA THR A 224 -23.17 3.36 -0.71
C THR A 224 -21.87 4.13 -0.61
N LEU A 225 -21.80 5.29 -1.27
CA LEU A 225 -20.71 6.28 -1.11
C LEU A 225 -21.26 7.47 -0.32
N GLU A 226 -21.58 7.27 0.95
CA GLU A 226 -22.02 8.35 1.82
C GLU A 226 -20.86 9.31 2.12
N GLN A 227 -21.16 10.60 2.04
CA GLN A 227 -20.25 11.69 2.39
C GLN A 227 -20.22 11.93 3.90
#